data_09aac07e263dffae1a5b477cb0486af1
#
_entry.id   09aac07e263dffae1a5b477cb0486af1
#
_cell.length_a   1.000
_cell.length_b   1.000
_cell.length_c   1.000
_cell.angle_alpha   90.00
_cell.angle_beta   90.00
_cell.angle_gamma   90.00
#
_symmetry.space_group_name_H-M   'P 1'
#
loop_
_entity.id
_entity.type
_entity.pdbx_description
1 polymer ?
#
loop_
_entity_poly.entity_id
_entity_poly.type
_entity_poly.pdbx_seq_one_letter_code
_entity_poly.pdbx_strand_id
1 'polypeptide(L)'
;MWVLFVSAMIFVVYAIASLVVPVHMKMRTKIICALIIFLFGLKYFVYSQTGGVLEPRLSPTNIVILEATYSALMLAVFLAIIKDLLLLGRTIYRAVRKVPSEQRRPWPLARINAVIAIVALTTGVWGTLYQYKIPAVYTYPLAVEDLAPELEDYKIVQITDLHIGPILKRDFLQGVVERINAENPDLVVITGDFVDGSVANLKDEFLPLKD
;
A
#
# COMPACT_ATOMS: atom_id res chain seq x y z
N MET A 1 -13.53 9.69 -8.71
CA MET A 1 -13.93 9.48 -7.29
C MET A 1 -15.00 8.39 -7.13
N TRP A 2 -16.18 8.53 -7.75
CA TRP A 2 -17.26 7.53 -7.61
C TRP A 2 -16.85 6.11 -8.01
N VAL A 3 -16.11 5.96 -9.10
CA VAL A 3 -15.61 4.64 -9.54
C VAL A 3 -14.74 3.99 -8.47
N LEU A 4 -13.81 4.73 -7.86
CA LEU A 4 -12.94 4.22 -6.80
C LEU A 4 -13.73 3.84 -5.54
N PHE A 5 -14.73 4.63 -5.18
CA PHE A 5 -15.61 4.30 -4.06
C PHE A 5 -16.45 3.05 -4.34
N VAL A 6 -17.04 2.94 -5.52
CA VAL A 6 -17.84 1.76 -5.91
C VAL A 6 -16.97 0.50 -5.93
N SER A 7 -15.76 0.57 -6.51
CA SER A 7 -14.84 -0.58 -6.50
C SER A 7 -14.43 -0.97 -5.07
N ALA A 8 -14.16 0.00 -4.19
CA ALA A 8 -13.89 -0.29 -2.78
C ALA A 8 -15.06 -1.01 -2.10
N MET A 9 -16.31 -0.61 -2.39
CA MET A 9 -17.49 -1.28 -1.84
C MET A 9 -17.67 -2.70 -2.38
N ILE A 10 -17.33 -2.96 -3.64
CA ILE A 10 -17.32 -4.33 -4.19
C ILE A 10 -16.32 -5.19 -3.41
N PHE A 11 -15.13 -4.68 -3.11
CA PHE A 11 -14.13 -5.39 -2.31
C PHE A 11 -14.59 -5.62 -0.86
N VAL A 12 -15.27 -4.65 -0.25
CA VAL A 12 -15.89 -4.80 1.08
C VAL A 12 -16.90 -5.94 1.08
N VAL A 13 -17.85 -5.93 0.12
CA VAL A 13 -18.88 -6.96 0.01
C VAL A 13 -18.24 -8.34 -0.19
N TYR A 14 -17.25 -8.45 -1.07
CA TYR A 14 -16.53 -9.69 -1.30
C TYR A 14 -15.79 -10.17 -0.04
N ALA A 15 -15.06 -9.28 0.65
CA ALA A 15 -14.35 -9.62 1.89
C ALA A 15 -15.31 -10.15 2.97
N ILE A 16 -16.46 -9.50 3.16
CA ILE A 16 -17.48 -9.96 4.11
C ILE A 16 -18.01 -11.34 3.70
N ALA A 17 -18.36 -11.52 2.42
CA ALA A 17 -18.90 -12.79 1.92
C ALA A 17 -17.91 -13.94 2.04
N SER A 18 -16.62 -13.70 1.76
CA SER A 18 -15.59 -14.74 1.77
C SER A 18 -14.97 -14.99 3.15
N LEU A 19 -14.77 -13.95 3.96
CA LEU A 19 -14.04 -14.06 5.22
C LEU A 19 -14.95 -14.17 6.45
N VAL A 20 -16.15 -13.58 6.44
CA VAL A 20 -17.02 -13.51 7.63
C VAL A 20 -18.19 -14.48 7.55
N VAL A 21 -18.91 -14.48 6.41
CA VAL A 21 -20.16 -15.25 6.26
C VAL A 21 -19.95 -16.75 6.50
N PRO A 22 -18.94 -17.44 5.92
CA PRO A 22 -18.78 -18.90 6.01
C PRO A 22 -18.26 -19.38 7.36
N VAL A 23 -17.87 -18.48 8.26
CA VAL A 23 -17.33 -18.85 9.57
C VAL A 23 -18.45 -19.04 10.58
N HIS A 24 -18.40 -20.16 11.34
CA HIS A 24 -19.35 -20.40 12.43
C HIS A 24 -18.97 -19.54 13.65
N MET A 25 -19.66 -18.42 13.81
CA MET A 25 -19.54 -17.49 14.95
C MET A 25 -20.90 -16.85 15.26
N LYS A 26 -21.02 -16.26 16.46
CA LYS A 26 -22.25 -15.56 16.89
C LYS A 26 -22.57 -14.42 15.94
N MET A 27 -23.87 -14.17 15.68
CA MET A 27 -24.31 -13.10 14.77
C MET A 27 -23.73 -11.72 15.14
N ARG A 28 -23.68 -11.41 16.44
CA ARG A 28 -23.05 -10.16 16.93
C ARG A 28 -21.61 -10.02 16.47
N THR A 29 -20.81 -11.09 16.54
CA THR A 29 -19.41 -11.09 16.06
C THR A 29 -19.33 -10.88 14.56
N LYS A 30 -20.22 -11.52 13.77
CA LYS A 30 -20.29 -11.30 12.32
C LYS A 30 -20.59 -9.84 11.97
N ILE A 31 -21.52 -9.23 12.66
CA ILE A 31 -21.87 -7.81 12.45
C ILE A 31 -20.67 -6.92 12.78
N ILE A 32 -19.98 -7.14 13.89
CA ILE A 32 -18.78 -6.36 14.26
C ILE A 32 -17.69 -6.50 13.20
N CYS A 33 -17.38 -7.72 12.76
CA CYS A 33 -16.38 -7.94 11.71
C CYS A 33 -16.78 -7.26 10.39
N ALA A 34 -18.04 -7.36 10.00
CA ALA A 34 -18.54 -6.72 8.79
C ALA A 34 -18.46 -5.18 8.88
N LEU A 35 -18.78 -4.59 10.03
CA LEU A 35 -18.63 -3.15 10.26
C LEU A 35 -17.19 -2.70 10.19
N ILE A 36 -16.25 -3.45 10.77
CA ILE A 36 -14.80 -3.15 10.69
C ILE A 36 -14.35 -3.17 9.22
N ILE A 37 -14.70 -4.22 8.46
CA ILE A 37 -14.36 -4.33 7.05
C ILE A 37 -14.99 -3.19 6.25
N PHE A 38 -16.22 -2.81 6.55
CA PHE A 38 -16.89 -1.68 5.91
C PHE A 38 -16.15 -0.37 6.17
N LEU A 39 -15.74 -0.11 7.42
CA LEU A 39 -14.97 1.08 7.76
C LEU A 39 -13.65 1.16 7.00
N PHE A 40 -12.98 0.02 6.78
CA PHE A 40 -11.73 -0.03 6.00
C PHE A 40 -11.94 0.35 4.52
N GLY A 41 -13.14 0.13 3.99
CA GLY A 41 -13.51 0.51 2.62
C GLY A 41 -13.86 1.99 2.43
N LEU A 42 -13.98 2.78 3.50
CA LEU A 42 -14.47 4.16 3.42
C LEU A 42 -13.41 5.18 2.95
N LYS A 43 -12.15 4.79 2.72
CA LYS A 43 -11.06 5.68 2.32
C LYS A 43 -11.50 6.68 1.22
N TYR A 44 -11.97 6.19 0.10
CA TYR A 44 -12.33 7.05 -1.03
C TYR A 44 -13.58 7.91 -0.79
N PHE A 45 -14.48 7.45 0.07
CA PHE A 45 -15.59 8.29 0.53
C PHE A 45 -15.08 9.47 1.35
N VAL A 46 -14.22 9.21 2.34
CA VAL A 46 -13.63 10.27 3.18
C VAL A 46 -12.84 11.25 2.32
N TYR A 47 -12.01 10.76 1.40
CA TYR A 47 -11.25 11.61 0.49
C TYR A 47 -12.15 12.47 -0.40
N SER A 48 -13.29 11.94 -0.87
CA SER A 48 -14.24 12.73 -1.67
C SER A 48 -14.85 13.91 -0.91
N GLN A 49 -14.97 13.80 0.43
CA GLN A 49 -15.51 14.85 1.28
C GLN A 49 -14.44 15.84 1.76
N THR A 50 -13.15 15.52 1.61
CA THR A 50 -12.06 16.29 2.23
C THR A 50 -11.06 16.88 1.24
N GLY A 51 -11.38 16.95 -0.04
CA GLY A 51 -10.53 17.62 -1.04
C GLY A 51 -10.08 16.74 -2.21
N GLY A 52 -10.27 15.44 -2.11
CA GLY A 52 -9.94 14.51 -3.19
C GLY A 52 -8.79 13.54 -2.86
N VAL A 53 -8.41 12.71 -3.85
CA VAL A 53 -7.40 11.66 -3.65
C VAL A 53 -6.00 12.25 -3.54
N LEU A 54 -5.70 13.27 -4.33
CA LEU A 54 -4.36 13.86 -4.41
C LEU A 54 -4.08 14.86 -3.30
N GLU A 55 -5.12 15.54 -2.79
CA GLU A 55 -4.97 16.59 -1.77
C GLU A 55 -6.05 16.48 -0.68
N PRO A 56 -6.13 15.37 0.05
CA PRO A 56 -7.09 15.25 1.14
C PRO A 56 -6.74 16.24 2.26
N ARG A 57 -7.71 17.08 2.65
CA ARG A 57 -7.57 18.04 3.76
C ARG A 57 -7.77 17.32 5.09
N LEU A 58 -6.84 16.43 5.42
CA LEU A 58 -6.82 15.61 6.63
C LEU A 58 -5.47 15.74 7.32
N SER A 59 -5.45 15.44 8.62
CA SER A 59 -4.17 15.32 9.33
C SER A 59 -3.36 14.15 8.76
N PRO A 60 -2.01 14.22 8.76
CA PRO A 60 -1.16 13.12 8.29
C PRO A 60 -1.51 11.78 8.97
N THR A 61 -1.79 11.81 10.27
CA THR A 61 -2.19 10.61 11.03
C THR A 61 -3.46 9.97 10.47
N ASN A 62 -4.50 10.77 10.14
CA ASN A 62 -5.74 10.26 9.58
C ASN A 62 -5.53 9.66 8.19
N ILE A 63 -4.66 10.28 7.37
CA ILE A 63 -4.29 9.75 6.06
C ILE A 63 -3.61 8.39 6.24
N VAL A 64 -2.61 8.29 7.11
CA VAL A 64 -1.90 7.02 7.40
C VAL A 64 -2.86 5.91 7.85
N ILE A 65 -3.81 6.22 8.73
CA ILE A 65 -4.81 5.24 9.17
C ILE A 65 -5.67 4.76 8.01
N LEU A 66 -6.15 5.67 7.15
CA LEU A 66 -6.95 5.33 5.97
C LEU A 66 -6.16 4.51 4.95
N GLU A 67 -4.89 4.87 4.71
CA GLU A 67 -4.01 4.12 3.81
C GLU A 67 -3.73 2.71 4.36
N ALA A 68 -3.35 2.59 5.62
CA ALA A 68 -3.03 1.30 6.25
C ALA A 68 -4.25 0.35 6.28
N THR A 69 -5.42 0.88 6.66
CA THR A 69 -6.64 0.06 6.73
C THR A 69 -7.13 -0.36 5.34
N TYR A 70 -7.05 0.53 4.36
CA TYR A 70 -7.43 0.19 2.98
C TYR A 70 -6.43 -0.78 2.34
N SER A 71 -5.13 -0.63 2.57
CA SER A 71 -4.10 -1.57 2.12
C SER A 71 -4.30 -2.96 2.73
N ALA A 72 -4.64 -3.02 4.02
CA ALA A 72 -5.00 -4.27 4.68
C ALA A 72 -6.25 -4.92 4.04
N LEU A 73 -7.29 -4.12 3.73
CA LEU A 73 -8.48 -4.63 3.02
C LEU A 73 -8.10 -5.22 1.65
N MET A 74 -7.29 -4.51 0.86
CA MET A 74 -6.86 -4.99 -0.46
C MET A 74 -6.10 -6.30 -0.37
N LEU A 75 -5.14 -6.40 0.55
CA LEU A 75 -4.39 -7.64 0.74
C LEU A 75 -5.29 -8.77 1.25
N ALA A 76 -6.22 -8.48 2.17
CA ALA A 76 -7.18 -9.48 2.64
C ALA A 76 -8.07 -10.01 1.51
N VAL A 77 -8.55 -9.14 0.62
CA VAL A 77 -9.32 -9.52 -0.59
C VAL A 77 -8.47 -10.40 -1.51
N PHE A 78 -7.24 -10.00 -1.79
CA PHE A 78 -6.33 -10.78 -2.64
C PHE A 78 -6.09 -12.19 -2.08
N LEU A 79 -5.77 -12.30 -0.79
CA LEU A 79 -5.59 -13.59 -0.12
C LEU A 79 -6.89 -14.41 -0.05
N ALA A 80 -8.04 -13.75 0.11
CA ALA A 80 -9.35 -14.41 0.09
C ALA A 80 -9.67 -14.99 -1.30
N ILE A 81 -9.33 -14.29 -2.39
CA ILE A 81 -9.46 -14.80 -3.75
C ILE A 81 -8.62 -16.06 -3.92
N ILE A 82 -7.35 -16.06 -3.52
CA ILE A 82 -6.49 -17.25 -3.58
C ILE A 82 -7.12 -18.41 -2.79
N LYS A 83 -7.57 -18.16 -1.56
CA LYS A 83 -8.26 -19.15 -0.74
C LYS A 83 -9.49 -19.72 -1.45
N ASP A 84 -10.34 -18.86 -2.04
CA ASP A 84 -11.58 -19.32 -2.67
C ASP A 84 -11.32 -20.10 -3.96
N LEU A 85 -10.28 -19.74 -4.73
CA LEU A 85 -9.83 -20.54 -5.89
C LEU A 85 -9.30 -21.91 -5.46
N LEU A 86 -8.56 -22.01 -4.35
CA LEU A 86 -8.11 -23.29 -3.80
C LEU A 86 -9.29 -24.15 -3.31
N LEU A 87 -10.30 -23.53 -2.68
CA LEU A 87 -11.53 -24.22 -2.26
C LEU A 87 -12.32 -24.74 -3.47
N LEU A 88 -12.43 -23.91 -4.52
CA LEU A 88 -13.09 -24.31 -5.77
C LEU A 88 -12.34 -25.46 -6.44
N GLY A 89 -11.02 -25.37 -6.61
CA GLY A 89 -10.19 -26.42 -7.18
C GLY A 89 -10.32 -27.74 -6.41
N ARG A 90 -10.31 -27.67 -5.07
CA ARG A 90 -10.55 -28.84 -4.22
C ARG A 90 -11.94 -29.44 -4.41
N THR A 91 -12.95 -28.59 -4.57
CA THR A 91 -14.33 -29.04 -4.79
C THR A 91 -14.45 -29.76 -6.14
N ILE A 92 -13.88 -29.20 -7.20
CA ILE A 92 -13.81 -29.80 -8.53
C ILE A 92 -13.06 -31.16 -8.48
N TYR A 93 -11.87 -31.15 -7.86
CA TYR A 93 -11.07 -32.38 -7.70
C TYR A 93 -11.87 -33.51 -7.03
N ARG A 94 -12.60 -33.20 -5.94
CA ARG A 94 -13.42 -34.16 -5.21
C ARG A 94 -14.60 -34.63 -6.04
N ALA A 95 -15.20 -33.78 -6.85
CA ALA A 95 -16.28 -34.15 -7.76
C ALA A 95 -15.78 -35.12 -8.86
N VAL A 96 -14.65 -34.76 -9.50
CA VAL A 96 -14.05 -35.58 -10.58
C VAL A 96 -13.60 -36.96 -10.04
N ARG A 97 -12.95 -36.96 -8.86
CA ARG A 97 -12.48 -38.21 -8.22
C ARG A 97 -13.56 -38.99 -7.48
N LYS A 98 -14.81 -38.51 -7.48
CA LYS A 98 -15.95 -39.10 -6.77
C LYS A 98 -15.64 -39.46 -5.31
N VAL A 99 -14.89 -38.56 -4.61
CA VAL A 99 -14.48 -38.78 -3.21
C VAL A 99 -15.73 -38.92 -2.33
N PRO A 100 -15.87 -40.01 -1.55
CA PRO A 100 -17.02 -40.21 -0.66
C PRO A 100 -17.18 -39.11 0.36
N SER A 101 -18.42 -38.79 0.72
CA SER A 101 -18.74 -37.71 1.69
C SER A 101 -18.06 -37.90 3.04
N GLU A 102 -17.95 -39.12 3.49
CA GLU A 102 -17.33 -39.55 4.75
C GLU A 102 -15.82 -39.23 4.83
N GLN A 103 -15.15 -39.19 3.68
CA GLN A 103 -13.73 -38.87 3.58
C GLN A 103 -13.46 -37.35 3.40
N ARG A 104 -14.50 -36.51 3.32
CA ARG A 104 -14.40 -35.08 3.08
C ARG A 104 -14.11 -34.33 4.38
N ARG A 105 -12.82 -34.15 4.72
CA ARG A 105 -12.47 -33.31 5.84
C ARG A 105 -12.81 -31.85 5.53
N PRO A 106 -13.51 -31.10 6.41
CA PRO A 106 -13.76 -29.68 6.23
C PRO A 106 -12.46 -28.87 6.35
N TRP A 107 -12.41 -27.74 5.68
CA TRP A 107 -11.31 -26.79 5.90
C TRP A 107 -11.56 -26.01 7.21
N PRO A 108 -10.49 -25.71 7.97
CA PRO A 108 -10.61 -24.90 9.18
C PRO A 108 -10.74 -23.42 8.82
N LEU A 109 -11.85 -23.02 8.16
CA LEU A 109 -12.06 -21.68 7.59
C LEU A 109 -11.85 -20.58 8.62
N ALA A 110 -12.27 -20.78 9.86
CA ALA A 110 -12.07 -19.78 10.92
C ALA A 110 -10.58 -19.47 11.15
N ARG A 111 -9.72 -20.51 11.18
CA ARG A 111 -8.27 -20.34 11.35
C ARG A 111 -7.64 -19.70 10.11
N ILE A 112 -8.01 -20.15 8.93
CA ILE A 112 -7.48 -19.62 7.66
C ILE A 112 -7.84 -18.14 7.55
N ASN A 113 -9.11 -17.77 7.79
CA ASN A 113 -9.55 -16.38 7.69
C ASN A 113 -8.93 -15.50 8.80
N ALA A 114 -8.69 -16.04 9.99
CA ALA A 114 -7.95 -15.33 11.04
C ALA A 114 -6.49 -15.06 10.62
N VAL A 115 -5.80 -16.03 10.03
CA VAL A 115 -4.44 -15.85 9.50
C VAL A 115 -4.43 -14.81 8.38
N ILE A 116 -5.37 -14.88 7.44
CA ILE A 116 -5.52 -13.86 6.38
C ILE A 116 -5.67 -12.46 6.99
N ALA A 117 -6.55 -12.30 7.99
CA ALA A 117 -6.78 -11.02 8.65
C ALA A 117 -5.52 -10.50 9.36
N ILE A 118 -4.81 -11.37 10.09
CA ILE A 118 -3.57 -10.98 10.80
C ILE A 118 -2.49 -10.58 9.78
N VAL A 119 -2.23 -11.40 8.76
CA VAL A 119 -1.24 -11.11 7.72
C VAL A 119 -1.58 -9.81 7.00
N ALA A 120 -2.84 -9.62 6.62
CA ALA A 120 -3.28 -8.41 5.92
C ALA A 120 -3.12 -7.16 6.77
N LEU A 121 -3.51 -7.20 8.05
CA LEU A 121 -3.37 -6.08 8.97
C LEU A 121 -1.89 -5.75 9.25
N THR A 122 -1.09 -6.74 9.60
CA THR A 122 0.33 -6.51 9.91
C THR A 122 1.10 -5.99 8.70
N THR A 123 0.89 -6.57 7.52
CA THR A 123 1.56 -6.14 6.29
C THR A 123 1.05 -4.77 5.82
N GLY A 124 -0.26 -4.51 5.90
CA GLY A 124 -0.85 -3.22 5.54
C GLY A 124 -0.31 -2.08 6.40
N VAL A 125 -0.26 -2.27 7.72
CA VAL A 125 0.32 -1.29 8.65
C VAL A 125 1.83 -1.13 8.40
N TRP A 126 2.57 -2.24 8.34
CA TRP A 126 4.02 -2.22 8.13
C TRP A 126 4.40 -1.56 6.80
N GLY A 127 3.73 -1.92 5.70
CA GLY A 127 3.97 -1.34 4.38
C GLY A 127 3.69 0.16 4.34
N THR A 128 2.59 0.60 4.97
CA THR A 128 2.25 2.02 5.06
C THR A 128 3.29 2.80 5.87
N LEU A 129 3.80 2.25 6.97
CA LEU A 129 4.81 2.90 7.79
C LEU A 129 6.20 2.85 7.13
N TYR A 130 6.48 1.83 6.33
CA TYR A 130 7.77 1.66 5.66
C TYR A 130 8.06 2.76 4.62
N GLN A 131 7.03 3.29 3.94
CA GLN A 131 7.20 4.36 2.96
C GLN A 131 7.68 5.70 3.55
N TYR A 132 7.63 5.88 4.88
CA TYR A 132 8.20 7.05 5.56
C TYR A 132 9.72 6.96 5.76
N LYS A 133 10.32 5.82 5.45
CA LYS A 133 11.77 5.68 5.55
C LYS A 133 12.46 6.44 4.42
N ILE A 134 13.47 7.22 4.80
CA ILE A 134 14.39 7.81 3.83
C ILE A 134 15.08 6.68 3.06
N PRO A 135 15.07 6.71 1.71
CA PRO A 135 15.65 5.66 0.87
C PRO A 135 17.13 5.42 1.15
N ALA A 136 17.59 4.18 0.98
CA ALA A 136 19.01 3.86 1.00
C ALA A 136 19.68 4.34 -0.29
N VAL A 137 20.95 4.70 -0.19
CA VAL A 137 21.77 5.00 -1.37
C VAL A 137 22.34 3.70 -1.93
N TYR A 138 22.28 3.56 -3.25
CA TYR A 138 22.88 2.45 -3.99
C TYR A 138 23.88 3.02 -4.98
N THR A 139 25.14 2.60 -4.90
CA THR A 139 26.21 3.09 -5.76
C THR A 139 26.51 2.08 -6.87
N TYR A 140 26.53 2.57 -8.10
CA TYR A 140 26.82 1.78 -9.28
C TYR A 140 28.00 2.43 -10.04
N PRO A 141 29.17 1.76 -10.17
CA PRO A 141 30.25 2.26 -11.01
C PRO A 141 29.83 2.14 -12.48
N LEU A 142 30.02 3.22 -13.23
CA LEU A 142 29.76 3.27 -14.66
C LEU A 142 31.12 3.43 -15.36
N ALA A 143 31.49 2.48 -16.20
CA ALA A 143 32.64 2.61 -17.09
C ALA A 143 32.19 3.25 -18.41
N VAL A 144 32.74 4.39 -18.76
CA VAL A 144 32.48 5.11 -20.00
C VAL A 144 33.76 5.14 -20.81
N GLU A 145 33.72 4.60 -22.05
CA GLU A 145 34.87 4.64 -22.97
C GLU A 145 35.14 6.09 -23.40
N ASP A 146 36.39 6.45 -23.53
CA ASP A 146 36.85 7.79 -23.96
C ASP A 146 36.36 8.94 -23.07
N LEU A 147 36.12 8.68 -21.78
CA LEU A 147 35.73 9.72 -20.82
C LEU A 147 36.89 10.74 -20.68
N ALA A 148 36.52 12.04 -20.69
CA ALA A 148 37.49 13.10 -20.44
C ALA A 148 38.09 12.96 -19.02
N PRO A 149 39.42 13.13 -18.82
CA PRO A 149 40.04 12.96 -17.52
C PRO A 149 39.42 13.81 -16.39
N GLU A 150 38.88 14.96 -16.72
CA GLU A 150 38.22 15.88 -15.77
C GLU A 150 36.92 15.33 -15.22
N LEU A 151 36.37 14.28 -15.84
CA LEU A 151 35.14 13.61 -15.43
C LEU A 151 35.42 12.27 -14.73
N GLU A 152 36.67 11.90 -14.54
CA GLU A 152 37.05 10.74 -13.77
C GLU A 152 36.53 10.91 -12.32
N ASP A 153 35.93 9.87 -11.76
CA ASP A 153 35.24 9.88 -10.44
C ASP A 153 34.05 10.85 -10.31
N TYR A 154 33.55 11.40 -11.43
CA TYR A 154 32.38 12.28 -11.42
C TYR A 154 31.13 11.57 -10.86
N LYS A 155 30.54 12.14 -9.81
CA LYS A 155 29.48 11.51 -9.07
C LYS A 155 28.12 12.11 -9.42
N ILE A 156 27.22 11.30 -9.98
CA ILE A 156 25.84 11.67 -10.28
C ILE A 156 24.92 10.99 -9.28
N VAL A 157 24.11 11.77 -8.55
CA VAL A 157 23.02 11.24 -7.74
C VAL A 157 21.71 11.38 -8.50
N GLN A 158 21.06 10.25 -8.75
CA GLN A 158 19.71 10.23 -9.31
C GLN A 158 18.68 10.03 -8.22
N ILE A 159 17.64 10.86 -8.21
CA ILE A 159 16.44 10.70 -7.40
C ILE A 159 15.20 10.63 -8.30
N THR A 160 14.25 9.76 -7.92
CA THR A 160 13.00 9.56 -8.64
C THR A 160 11.90 9.17 -7.66
N ASP A 161 10.63 9.35 -8.06
CA ASP A 161 9.45 8.83 -7.37
C ASP A 161 9.36 9.26 -5.89
N LEU A 162 9.69 10.50 -5.57
CA LEU A 162 9.60 11.02 -4.20
C LEU A 162 8.18 11.24 -3.72
N HIS A 163 7.23 11.51 -4.64
CA HIS A 163 5.82 11.69 -4.31
C HIS A 163 5.57 12.64 -3.13
N ILE A 164 6.25 13.79 -3.12
CA ILE A 164 6.06 14.81 -2.09
C ILE A 164 4.62 15.32 -2.17
N GLY A 165 3.87 15.14 -1.08
CA GLY A 165 2.44 15.40 -1.10
C GLY A 165 1.80 15.34 0.29
N PRO A 166 0.56 14.86 0.40
CA PRO A 166 -0.16 14.85 1.67
C PRO A 166 0.50 13.99 2.76
N ILE A 167 1.26 12.97 2.36
CA ILE A 167 1.89 11.98 3.24
C ILE A 167 3.35 12.31 3.48
N LEU A 168 4.14 12.35 2.40
CA LEU A 168 5.58 12.64 2.45
C LEU A 168 5.76 14.14 2.30
N LYS A 169 6.22 14.80 3.35
CA LYS A 169 6.29 16.25 3.47
C LYS A 169 7.73 16.71 3.61
N ARG A 170 7.87 17.97 3.99
CA ARG A 170 9.14 18.68 4.17
C ARG A 170 10.18 17.87 4.94
N ASP A 171 9.81 17.28 6.09
CA ASP A 171 10.77 16.54 6.94
C ASP A 171 11.35 15.32 6.22
N PHE A 172 10.52 14.62 5.41
CA PHE A 172 10.99 13.54 4.58
C PHE A 172 11.95 14.05 3.50
N LEU A 173 11.57 15.13 2.79
CA LEU A 173 12.42 15.73 1.76
C LEU A 173 13.73 16.25 2.34
N GLN A 174 13.71 16.87 3.51
CA GLN A 174 14.92 17.31 4.23
C GLN A 174 15.88 16.14 4.45
N GLY A 175 15.37 15.02 4.97
CA GLY A 175 16.21 13.84 5.18
C GLY A 175 16.75 13.21 3.88
N VAL A 176 16.02 13.34 2.75
CA VAL A 176 16.51 12.94 1.42
C VAL A 176 17.64 13.87 0.98
N VAL A 177 17.47 15.19 1.10
CA VAL A 177 18.48 16.22 0.74
C VAL A 177 19.75 16.03 1.57
N GLU A 178 19.63 15.85 2.89
CA GLU A 178 20.78 15.56 3.77
C GLU A 178 21.55 14.32 3.32
N ARG A 179 20.84 13.28 2.88
CA ARG A 179 21.48 12.06 2.38
C ARG A 179 22.15 12.26 1.03
N ILE A 180 21.57 13.05 0.14
CA ILE A 180 22.17 13.43 -1.14
C ILE A 180 23.47 14.21 -0.90
N ASN A 181 23.41 15.24 -0.05
CA ASN A 181 24.53 16.09 0.25
C ASN A 181 25.69 15.33 0.93
N ALA A 182 25.38 14.30 1.75
CA ALA A 182 26.39 13.43 2.36
C ALA A 182 27.20 12.62 1.33
N GLU A 183 26.65 12.40 0.14
CA GLU A 183 27.35 11.72 -0.96
C GLU A 183 28.33 12.66 -1.69
N ASN A 184 28.28 13.97 -1.47
CA ASN A 184 29.06 14.99 -2.19
C ASN A 184 28.96 14.81 -3.72
N PRO A 185 27.77 14.90 -4.33
CA PRO A 185 27.61 14.72 -5.76
C PRO A 185 28.10 15.93 -6.55
N ASP A 186 28.60 15.69 -7.77
CA ASP A 186 28.90 16.73 -8.75
C ASP A 186 27.62 17.16 -9.50
N LEU A 187 26.64 16.26 -9.59
CA LEU A 187 25.37 16.51 -10.25
C LEU A 187 24.24 15.75 -9.55
N VAL A 188 23.10 16.41 -9.35
CA VAL A 188 21.85 15.76 -8.92
C VAL A 188 20.83 15.82 -10.05
N VAL A 189 20.25 14.68 -10.41
CA VAL A 189 19.22 14.57 -11.44
C VAL A 189 17.92 14.05 -10.85
N ILE A 190 16.79 14.69 -11.22
CA ILE A 190 15.44 14.30 -10.81
C ILE A 190 14.72 13.76 -12.05
N THR A 191 14.36 12.47 -12.05
CA THR A 191 13.89 11.80 -13.28
C THR A 191 12.39 11.50 -13.31
N GLY A 192 11.61 12.04 -12.36
CA GLY A 192 10.14 11.96 -12.44
C GLY A 192 9.44 11.72 -11.10
N ASP A 193 8.13 11.70 -11.15
CA ASP A 193 7.16 11.47 -10.07
C ASP A 193 7.53 12.12 -8.72
N PHE A 194 7.84 13.41 -8.80
CA PHE A 194 8.38 14.16 -7.66
C PHE A 194 7.29 14.68 -6.73
N VAL A 195 6.08 14.94 -7.28
CA VAL A 195 5.01 15.69 -6.59
C VAL A 195 3.67 15.01 -6.71
N ASP A 196 3.01 14.75 -5.57
CA ASP A 196 1.61 14.34 -5.47
C ASP A 196 0.74 15.50 -5.00
N GLY A 197 0.28 16.34 -5.92
CA GLY A 197 -0.58 17.48 -5.63
C GLY A 197 -0.27 18.73 -6.43
N SER A 198 -0.89 19.87 -6.05
CA SER A 198 -0.62 21.13 -6.72
C SER A 198 0.61 21.83 -6.15
N VAL A 199 1.47 22.33 -7.03
CA VAL A 199 2.66 23.10 -6.65
C VAL A 199 2.31 24.29 -5.76
N ALA A 200 1.14 24.93 -5.99
CA ALA A 200 0.69 26.05 -5.20
C ALA A 200 0.50 25.71 -3.72
N ASN A 201 0.02 24.50 -3.41
CA ASN A 201 -0.23 24.06 -2.04
C ASN A 201 1.00 23.42 -1.38
N LEU A 202 1.99 22.99 -2.18
CA LEU A 202 3.15 22.24 -1.71
C LEU A 202 4.46 23.01 -1.76
N LYS A 203 4.45 24.28 -2.23
CA LYS A 203 5.68 25.08 -2.41
C LYS A 203 6.56 25.15 -1.17
N ASP A 204 5.96 25.19 0.02
CA ASP A 204 6.70 25.30 1.28
C ASP A 204 7.33 23.97 1.69
N GLU A 205 6.81 22.84 1.16
CA GLU A 205 7.38 21.51 1.37
C GLU A 205 8.70 21.32 0.59
N PHE A 206 8.94 22.15 -0.43
CA PHE A 206 10.16 22.09 -1.26
C PHE A 206 11.29 23.00 -0.79
N LEU A 207 11.13 23.70 0.33
CA LEU A 207 12.19 24.56 0.86
C LEU A 207 13.54 23.86 1.07
N PRO A 208 13.59 22.55 1.45
CA PRO A 208 14.87 21.83 1.59
C PRO A 208 15.70 21.72 0.31
N LEU A 209 15.10 21.88 -0.87
CA LEU A 209 15.85 21.86 -2.15
C LEU A 209 16.73 23.10 -2.37
N LYS A 210 16.71 24.07 -1.47
CA LYS A 210 17.57 25.26 -1.54
C LYS A 210 18.93 25.05 -0.87
N ASP A 211 19.05 24.01 -0.07
CA ASP A 211 20.21 23.64 0.70
C ASP A 211 21.10 22.67 -0.12
#